data_5f4dfa77792bdb67cce7ce2fafabab97
#
_entry.id   5f4dfa77792bdb67cce7ce2fafabab97
#
_cell.length_a   1.000
_cell.length_b   1.000
_cell.length_c   1.000
_cell.angle_alpha   90.00
_cell.angle_beta   90.00
_cell.angle_gamma   90.00
#
_symmetry.space_group_name_H-M   'P 1'
#
loop_
_entity.id
_entity.type
_entity.pdbx_description
1 polymer ?
#
loop_
_entity_poly.entity_id
_entity_poly.type
_entity_poly.pdbx_seq_one_letter_code
_entity_poly.pdbx_strand_id
1 'polypeptide(L)'
;MPDRFVKNPVASIAARLKNEATALGLTPAQLQVMPLQMAYAHQGFLGRLDLSPHAERFVLKGGASLFARYRDLGRPTRDLDLAAQGPPATPEEVAGWIREICAQPFGDHLLFPPEEVQVRSVAPESAAHPVVNVRLTAHLGTSRQPVELDVSFGNVIHPGACLLEYPRLVIPEAVRLRAYPLEQVVAEKFAAMVELNVANTRMKDFHDLWQIARHDPPSPLPGESARGMPARELGEAMARSFQVRGTPLADLPFLLGEDFATDPAVTGNWARYRKKNAWARLPDFRDVMGVIRAFPGVVATTLPERMTGSWDPTALRWR
;
A
#
# COMPACT_ATOMS: atom_id res chain seq x y z
N MET A 1 11.73 -23.90 -27.14
CA MET A 1 12.98 -24.60 -26.71
C MET A 1 12.65 -25.35 -25.43
N PRO A 2 12.91 -26.68 -25.34
CA PRO A 2 12.56 -27.41 -24.13
C PRO A 2 13.42 -26.94 -22.96
N ASP A 3 12.72 -26.72 -21.84
CA ASP A 3 13.23 -26.31 -20.55
C ASP A 3 14.44 -27.17 -20.14
N ARG A 4 15.62 -26.57 -19.97
CA ARG A 4 16.75 -27.23 -19.36
C ARG A 4 16.35 -27.63 -17.95
N PHE A 5 16.25 -28.91 -17.67
CA PHE A 5 15.94 -29.47 -16.36
C PHE A 5 16.73 -28.77 -15.25
N VAL A 6 16.08 -27.84 -14.56
CA VAL A 6 16.60 -27.29 -13.31
C VAL A 6 16.44 -28.36 -12.26
N LYS A 7 17.56 -28.99 -11.84
CA LYS A 7 17.59 -30.12 -10.90
C LYS A 7 16.89 -29.83 -9.54
N ASN A 8 16.71 -28.55 -9.19
CA ASN A 8 15.98 -28.13 -8.01
C ASN A 8 15.38 -26.71 -8.24
N PRO A 9 14.13 -26.60 -8.70
CA PRO A 9 13.50 -25.31 -8.98
C PRO A 9 13.39 -24.42 -7.74
N VAL A 10 13.16 -24.98 -6.57
CA VAL A 10 13.05 -24.22 -5.31
C VAL A 10 14.37 -23.55 -4.93
N ALA A 11 15.50 -24.28 -5.02
CA ALA A 11 16.83 -23.73 -4.76
C ALA A 11 17.19 -22.64 -5.79
N SER A 12 16.80 -22.85 -7.06
CA SER A 12 16.98 -21.85 -8.12
C SER A 12 16.18 -20.57 -7.84
N ILE A 13 14.93 -20.67 -7.37
CA ILE A 13 14.11 -19.54 -7.00
C ILE A 13 14.75 -18.76 -5.84
N ALA A 14 15.20 -19.43 -4.79
CA ALA A 14 15.85 -18.77 -3.65
C ALA A 14 17.11 -17.98 -4.07
N ALA A 15 17.93 -18.56 -4.96
CA ALA A 15 19.11 -17.88 -5.50
C ALA A 15 18.73 -16.67 -6.37
N ARG A 16 17.71 -16.79 -7.20
CA ARG A 16 17.20 -15.73 -8.05
C ARG A 16 16.59 -14.59 -7.23
N LEU A 17 15.82 -14.90 -6.18
CA LEU A 17 15.28 -13.88 -5.26
C LEU A 17 16.39 -13.02 -4.65
N LYS A 18 17.51 -13.63 -4.27
CA LYS A 18 18.65 -12.87 -3.74
C LYS A 18 19.26 -11.93 -4.78
N ASN A 19 19.35 -12.34 -6.03
CA ASN A 19 19.83 -11.50 -7.13
C ASN A 19 18.86 -10.35 -7.43
N GLU A 20 17.55 -10.64 -7.44
CA GLU A 20 16.51 -9.64 -7.66
C GLU A 20 16.48 -8.57 -6.55
N ALA A 21 16.74 -8.93 -5.29
CA ALA A 21 16.86 -7.95 -4.22
C ALA A 21 17.95 -6.91 -4.51
N THR A 22 19.08 -7.39 -5.03
CA THR A 22 20.19 -6.51 -5.42
C THR A 22 19.81 -5.62 -6.60
N ALA A 23 19.12 -6.20 -7.60
CA ALA A 23 18.65 -5.46 -8.78
C ALA A 23 17.58 -4.41 -8.44
N LEU A 24 16.75 -4.67 -7.41
CA LEU A 24 15.76 -3.73 -6.89
C LEU A 24 16.36 -2.69 -5.94
N GLY A 25 17.65 -2.73 -5.66
CA GLY A 25 18.31 -1.81 -4.74
C GLY A 25 17.90 -1.97 -3.26
N LEU A 26 17.26 -3.11 -2.91
CA LEU A 26 16.80 -3.33 -1.54
C LEU A 26 17.98 -3.49 -0.59
N THR A 27 17.99 -2.69 0.46
CA THR A 27 19.02 -2.78 1.50
C THR A 27 18.81 -4.02 2.38
N PRO A 28 19.87 -4.55 3.03
CA PRO A 28 19.74 -5.64 4.00
C PRO A 28 18.72 -5.33 5.12
N ALA A 29 18.63 -4.05 5.54
CA ALA A 29 17.68 -3.63 6.56
C ALA A 29 16.21 -3.68 6.07
N GLN A 30 15.94 -3.32 4.80
CA GLN A 30 14.62 -3.50 4.18
C GLN A 30 14.25 -4.98 4.10
N LEU A 31 15.20 -5.83 3.73
CA LEU A 31 15.02 -7.27 3.66
C LEU A 31 14.74 -7.94 5.01
N GLN A 32 15.24 -7.37 6.12
CA GLN A 32 14.90 -7.85 7.47
C GLN A 32 13.43 -7.57 7.82
N VAL A 33 12.85 -6.47 7.33
CA VAL A 33 11.45 -6.11 7.60
C VAL A 33 10.48 -6.86 6.68
N MET A 34 10.86 -7.03 5.42
CA MET A 34 10.13 -7.83 4.44
C MET A 34 11.07 -8.85 3.82
N PRO A 35 11.11 -10.08 4.35
CA PRO A 35 11.87 -11.16 3.72
C PRO A 35 11.45 -11.33 2.26
N LEU A 36 12.42 -11.59 1.38
CA LEU A 36 12.15 -11.79 -0.06
C LEU A 36 11.12 -12.86 -0.35
N GLN A 37 11.08 -13.90 0.49
CA GLN A 37 10.08 -14.95 0.41
C GLN A 37 8.66 -14.40 0.63
N MET A 38 8.49 -13.43 1.51
CA MET A 38 7.20 -12.75 1.71
C MET A 38 6.81 -11.93 0.48
N ALA A 39 7.74 -11.13 -0.06
CA ALA A 39 7.48 -10.36 -1.29
C ALA A 39 7.12 -11.29 -2.46
N TYR A 40 7.79 -12.44 -2.57
CA TYR A 40 7.51 -13.45 -3.56
C TYR A 40 6.15 -14.13 -3.34
N ALA A 41 5.79 -14.41 -2.09
CA ALA A 41 4.47 -14.93 -1.74
C ALA A 41 3.37 -13.91 -2.06
N HIS A 42 3.60 -12.62 -1.81
CA HIS A 42 2.68 -11.54 -2.22
C HIS A 42 2.51 -11.51 -3.74
N GLN A 43 3.60 -11.54 -4.50
CA GLN A 43 3.54 -11.59 -5.97
C GLN A 43 2.76 -12.81 -6.46
N GLY A 44 3.03 -13.98 -5.87
CA GLY A 44 2.35 -15.23 -6.23
C GLY A 44 0.85 -15.22 -5.95
N PHE A 45 0.42 -14.64 -4.81
CA PHE A 45 -1.00 -14.45 -4.52
C PHE A 45 -1.63 -13.44 -5.48
N LEU A 46 -0.99 -12.30 -5.69
CA LEU A 46 -1.49 -11.25 -6.57
C LEU A 46 -1.55 -11.69 -8.04
N GLY A 47 -0.61 -12.54 -8.49
CA GLY A 47 -0.68 -13.14 -9.82
C GLY A 47 -1.87 -14.08 -9.99
N ARG A 48 -2.21 -14.84 -8.95
CA ARG A 48 -3.42 -15.67 -8.95
C ARG A 48 -4.69 -14.83 -8.91
N LEU A 49 -4.68 -13.70 -8.19
CA LEU A 49 -5.78 -12.75 -8.19
C LEU A 49 -6.02 -12.17 -9.59
N ASP A 50 -4.96 -11.75 -10.29
CA ASP A 50 -5.03 -11.23 -11.67
C ASP A 50 -5.67 -12.23 -12.65
N LEU A 51 -5.39 -13.54 -12.48
CA LEU A 51 -5.94 -14.61 -13.31
C LEU A 51 -7.33 -15.11 -12.86
N SER A 52 -7.79 -14.69 -11.69
CA SER A 52 -9.03 -15.20 -11.10
C SER A 52 -10.28 -14.49 -11.62
N PRO A 53 -11.47 -15.10 -11.47
CA PRO A 53 -12.74 -14.42 -11.73
C PRO A 53 -13.00 -13.25 -10.78
N HIS A 54 -12.16 -13.07 -9.77
CA HIS A 54 -12.26 -12.00 -8.77
C HIS A 54 -11.35 -10.80 -9.06
N ALA A 55 -10.61 -10.80 -10.17
CA ALA A 55 -9.68 -9.70 -10.52
C ALA A 55 -10.35 -8.32 -10.48
N GLU A 56 -11.58 -8.22 -11.03
CA GLU A 56 -12.33 -6.97 -11.04
C GLU A 56 -12.95 -6.60 -9.69
N ARG A 57 -13.08 -7.57 -8.77
CA ARG A 57 -13.66 -7.35 -7.44
C ARG A 57 -12.70 -6.65 -6.50
N PHE A 58 -11.41 -6.92 -6.59
CA PHE A 58 -10.43 -6.44 -5.63
C PHE A 58 -9.59 -5.29 -6.20
N VAL A 59 -9.36 -4.30 -5.37
CA VAL A 59 -8.51 -3.14 -5.68
C VAL A 59 -7.38 -3.09 -4.63
N LEU A 60 -6.14 -3.20 -5.08
CA LEU A 60 -4.96 -3.16 -4.21
C LEU A 60 -4.79 -1.75 -3.62
N LYS A 61 -4.56 -1.67 -2.31
CA LYS A 61 -4.31 -0.43 -1.60
C LYS A 61 -3.12 -0.54 -0.64
N GLY A 62 -2.98 0.41 0.24
CA GLY A 62 -2.01 0.37 1.34
C GLY A 62 -0.55 0.28 0.92
N GLY A 63 0.25 -0.36 1.78
CA GLY A 63 1.69 -0.44 1.61
C GLY A 63 2.13 -1.21 0.37
N ALA A 64 1.39 -2.25 -0.03
CA ALA A 64 1.73 -3.06 -1.20
C ALA A 64 1.57 -2.27 -2.51
N SER A 65 0.58 -1.37 -2.61
CA SER A 65 0.43 -0.50 -3.78
C SER A 65 1.53 0.56 -3.85
N LEU A 66 2.02 1.04 -2.71
CA LEU A 66 3.17 1.96 -2.66
C LEU A 66 4.49 1.24 -2.99
N PHE A 67 4.69 0.01 -2.49
CA PHE A 67 5.84 -0.80 -2.87
C PHE A 67 5.86 -1.06 -4.39
N ALA A 68 4.71 -1.35 -4.99
CA ALA A 68 4.62 -1.56 -6.43
C ALA A 68 5.03 -0.31 -7.23
N ARG A 69 4.70 0.89 -6.74
CA ARG A 69 5.04 2.17 -7.40
C ARG A 69 6.48 2.60 -7.17
N TYR A 70 6.91 2.60 -5.92
CA TYR A 70 8.16 3.25 -5.51
C TYR A 70 9.32 2.27 -5.31
N ARG A 71 9.07 0.96 -5.37
CA ARG A 71 10.07 -0.11 -5.27
C ARG A 71 11.04 0.10 -4.08
N ASP A 72 12.28 0.45 -4.37
CA ASP A 72 13.35 0.70 -3.40
C ASP A 72 13.08 1.87 -2.44
N LEU A 73 12.30 2.86 -2.88
CA LEU A 73 11.87 3.99 -2.03
C LEU A 73 10.69 3.62 -1.14
N GLY A 74 9.86 2.65 -1.55
CA GLY A 74 8.72 2.19 -0.77
C GLY A 74 9.16 1.46 0.50
N ARG A 75 8.46 1.71 1.63
CA ARG A 75 8.68 0.88 2.82
C ARG A 75 8.18 -0.53 2.58
N PRO A 76 8.85 -1.53 3.13
CA PRO A 76 8.35 -2.90 3.14
C PRO A 76 6.99 -3.00 3.83
N THR A 77 6.11 -3.86 3.31
CA THR A 77 4.81 -4.18 3.90
C THR A 77 4.69 -5.66 4.17
N ARG A 78 3.96 -6.04 5.25
CA ARG A 78 3.75 -7.44 5.63
C ARG A 78 2.37 -7.95 5.24
N ASP A 79 1.45 -7.04 5.05
CA ASP A 79 0.04 -7.22 4.76
C ASP A 79 -0.30 -6.79 3.34
N LEU A 80 -1.29 -7.41 2.76
CA LEU A 80 -1.93 -7.00 1.52
C LEU A 80 -3.29 -6.39 1.85
N ASP A 81 -3.40 -5.08 1.67
CA ASP A 81 -4.66 -4.36 1.84
C ASP A 81 -5.45 -4.39 0.52
N LEU A 82 -6.66 -4.93 0.56
CA LEU A 82 -7.56 -5.04 -0.59
C LEU A 82 -8.88 -4.33 -0.29
N ALA A 83 -9.36 -3.50 -1.21
CA ALA A 83 -10.71 -2.96 -1.18
C ALA A 83 -11.60 -3.82 -2.08
N ALA A 84 -12.60 -4.48 -1.50
CA ALA A 84 -13.57 -5.24 -2.26
C ALA A 84 -14.67 -4.32 -2.80
N GLN A 85 -14.93 -4.40 -4.10
CA GLN A 85 -16.00 -3.67 -4.78
C GLN A 85 -17.33 -4.42 -4.65
N GLY A 86 -18.42 -3.67 -4.54
CA GLY A 86 -19.76 -4.22 -4.35
C GLY A 86 -20.21 -4.18 -2.88
N PRO A 87 -21.33 -4.83 -2.56
CA PRO A 87 -21.87 -4.87 -1.20
C PRO A 87 -20.94 -5.61 -0.26
N PRO A 88 -21.02 -5.32 1.05
CA PRO A 88 -20.33 -6.10 2.07
C PRO A 88 -20.71 -7.60 1.97
N ALA A 89 -19.74 -8.45 2.18
CA ALA A 89 -19.87 -9.89 2.16
C ALA A 89 -19.58 -10.49 3.54
N THR A 90 -20.10 -11.68 3.78
CA THR A 90 -19.81 -12.44 4.98
C THR A 90 -18.35 -12.91 5.01
N PRO A 91 -17.78 -13.17 6.19
CA PRO A 91 -16.44 -13.75 6.30
C PRO A 91 -16.26 -15.03 5.49
N GLU A 92 -17.27 -15.89 5.43
CA GLU A 92 -17.29 -17.14 4.67
C GLU A 92 -17.24 -16.91 3.17
N GLU A 93 -17.99 -15.93 2.66
CA GLU A 93 -17.95 -15.55 1.25
C GLU A 93 -16.56 -15.01 0.86
N VAL A 94 -15.98 -14.15 1.72
CA VAL A 94 -14.61 -13.65 1.50
C VAL A 94 -13.60 -14.81 1.49
N ALA A 95 -13.68 -15.73 2.46
CA ALA A 95 -12.82 -16.91 2.48
C ALA A 95 -13.02 -17.79 1.24
N GLY A 96 -14.26 -17.92 0.73
CA GLY A 96 -14.57 -18.61 -0.51
C GLY A 96 -13.83 -17.99 -1.70
N TRP A 97 -13.92 -16.68 -1.89
CA TRP A 97 -13.20 -15.96 -2.96
C TRP A 97 -11.69 -16.13 -2.86
N ILE A 98 -11.14 -16.04 -1.65
CA ILE A 98 -9.70 -16.22 -1.44
C ILE A 98 -9.27 -17.66 -1.78
N ARG A 99 -10.07 -18.69 -1.45
CA ARG A 99 -9.79 -20.09 -1.84
C ARG A 99 -9.82 -20.27 -3.36
N GLU A 100 -10.77 -19.65 -4.05
CA GLU A 100 -10.86 -19.68 -5.51
C GLU A 100 -9.66 -18.97 -6.17
N ILE A 101 -9.18 -17.87 -5.60
CA ILE A 101 -7.95 -17.20 -6.02
C ILE A 101 -6.75 -18.13 -5.81
N CYS A 102 -6.59 -18.73 -4.63
CA CYS A 102 -5.50 -19.64 -4.31
C CYS A 102 -5.44 -20.85 -5.25
N ALA A 103 -6.57 -21.30 -5.77
CA ALA A 103 -6.67 -22.43 -6.69
C ALA A 103 -6.22 -22.11 -8.12
N GLN A 104 -6.03 -20.83 -8.48
CA GLN A 104 -5.59 -20.46 -9.83
C GLN A 104 -4.16 -20.96 -10.10
N PRO A 105 -3.90 -21.57 -11.28
CA PRO A 105 -2.55 -21.95 -11.66
C PRO A 105 -1.72 -20.70 -11.97
N PHE A 106 -0.53 -20.63 -11.39
CA PHE A 106 0.43 -19.57 -11.68
C PHE A 106 1.85 -20.14 -11.61
N GLY A 107 2.65 -19.99 -12.63
CA GLY A 107 3.91 -20.72 -12.86
C GLY A 107 5.07 -20.39 -11.89
N ASP A 108 4.78 -20.10 -10.62
CA ASP A 108 5.70 -19.63 -9.59
C ASP A 108 6.23 -20.70 -8.63
N HIS A 109 5.83 -21.97 -8.81
CA HIS A 109 6.11 -23.06 -7.88
C HIS A 109 5.64 -22.84 -6.43
N LEU A 110 4.81 -21.82 -6.17
CA LEU A 110 4.14 -21.65 -4.90
C LEU A 110 2.84 -22.47 -4.85
N LEU A 111 2.58 -23.05 -3.69
CA LEU A 111 1.30 -23.66 -3.38
C LEU A 111 0.61 -22.84 -2.30
N PHE A 112 -0.66 -22.56 -2.49
CA PHE A 112 -1.53 -21.91 -1.52
C PHE A 112 -2.67 -22.88 -1.19
N PRO A 113 -2.51 -23.78 -0.19
CA PRO A 113 -3.53 -24.75 0.14
C PRO A 113 -4.83 -24.07 0.54
N PRO A 114 -5.96 -24.30 -0.17
CA PRO A 114 -7.23 -23.64 0.15
C PRO A 114 -7.74 -23.92 1.56
N GLU A 115 -7.39 -25.08 2.11
CA GLU A 115 -7.73 -25.50 3.49
C GLU A 115 -6.98 -24.69 4.56
N GLU A 116 -5.87 -24.04 4.22
CA GLU A 116 -5.10 -23.16 5.12
C GLU A 116 -5.62 -21.71 5.11
N VAL A 117 -6.64 -21.39 4.31
CA VAL A 117 -7.31 -20.08 4.32
C VAL A 117 -8.16 -19.94 5.56
N GLN A 118 -7.81 -19.00 6.43
CA GLN A 118 -8.45 -18.77 7.73
C GLN A 118 -8.90 -17.33 7.88
N VAL A 119 -10.14 -17.10 8.24
CA VAL A 119 -10.60 -15.80 8.75
C VAL A 119 -10.05 -15.62 10.17
N ARG A 120 -9.37 -14.52 10.43
CA ARG A 120 -8.74 -14.20 11.71
C ARG A 120 -9.60 -13.30 12.57
N SER A 121 -10.12 -12.25 11.98
CA SER A 121 -10.97 -11.29 12.67
C SER A 121 -11.86 -10.56 11.69
N VAL A 122 -12.90 -9.96 12.23
CA VAL A 122 -13.78 -9.05 11.53
C VAL A 122 -13.88 -7.80 12.36
N ALA A 123 -13.72 -6.61 11.76
CA ALA A 123 -13.92 -5.37 12.47
C ALA A 123 -15.38 -5.29 12.97
N PRO A 124 -15.65 -4.65 14.13
CA PRO A 124 -17.00 -4.49 14.65
C PRO A 124 -17.96 -3.91 13.60
N GLU A 125 -19.23 -4.34 13.65
CA GLU A 125 -20.28 -3.83 12.73
C GLU A 125 -20.46 -2.30 12.76
N SER A 126 -20.02 -1.65 13.84
CA SER A 126 -20.00 -0.19 13.97
C SER A 126 -18.89 0.51 13.19
N ALA A 127 -17.97 -0.24 12.58
CA ALA A 127 -16.92 0.35 11.76
C ALA A 127 -17.52 0.88 10.44
N ALA A 128 -17.19 2.12 10.06
CA ALA A 128 -17.64 2.73 8.81
C ALA A 128 -17.27 1.90 7.57
N HIS A 129 -16.21 1.08 7.70
CA HIS A 129 -15.71 0.18 6.67
C HIS A 129 -15.41 -1.19 7.30
N PRO A 130 -16.32 -2.17 7.18
CA PRO A 130 -16.06 -3.52 7.65
C PRO A 130 -14.78 -4.08 7.02
N VAL A 131 -13.93 -4.70 7.83
CA VAL A 131 -12.68 -5.32 7.39
C VAL A 131 -12.68 -6.78 7.80
N VAL A 132 -12.45 -7.67 6.85
CA VAL A 132 -12.25 -9.10 7.08
C VAL A 132 -10.76 -9.40 6.95
N ASN A 133 -10.14 -9.80 8.06
CA ASN A 133 -8.74 -10.23 8.06
C ASN A 133 -8.66 -11.71 7.72
N VAL A 134 -7.89 -12.04 6.69
CA VAL A 134 -7.69 -13.42 6.23
C VAL A 134 -6.21 -13.75 6.27
N ARG A 135 -5.90 -14.94 6.78
CA ARG A 135 -4.55 -15.50 6.75
C ARG A 135 -4.51 -16.73 5.88
N LEU A 136 -3.49 -16.83 5.06
CA LEU A 136 -3.16 -17.99 4.24
C LEU A 136 -1.64 -18.25 4.28
N THR A 137 -1.23 -19.41 3.80
CA THR A 137 0.18 -19.78 3.79
C THR A 137 0.63 -20.09 2.36
N ALA A 138 1.72 -19.46 1.93
CA ALA A 138 2.42 -19.80 0.70
C ALA A 138 3.51 -20.85 1.01
N HIS A 139 3.48 -21.97 0.31
CA HIS A 139 4.47 -23.03 0.43
C HIS A 139 5.41 -22.99 -0.78
N LEU A 140 6.72 -22.92 -0.53
CA LEU A 140 7.77 -23.09 -1.53
C LEU A 140 8.66 -24.25 -1.10
N GLY A 141 8.38 -25.45 -1.62
CA GLY A 141 8.99 -26.69 -1.12
C GLY A 141 8.67 -26.89 0.37
N THR A 142 9.67 -26.91 1.23
CA THR A 142 9.51 -27.03 2.70
C THR A 142 9.34 -25.68 3.41
N SER A 143 9.58 -24.57 2.72
CA SER A 143 9.42 -23.23 3.29
C SER A 143 7.95 -22.84 3.34
N ARG A 144 7.53 -22.23 4.46
CA ARG A 144 6.17 -21.75 4.68
C ARG A 144 6.22 -20.25 4.98
N GLN A 145 5.50 -19.46 4.19
CA GLN A 145 5.41 -18.02 4.36
C GLN A 145 3.96 -17.62 4.60
N PRO A 146 3.62 -17.07 5.77
CA PRO A 146 2.29 -16.54 6.01
C PRO A 146 2.05 -15.29 5.16
N VAL A 147 0.84 -15.15 4.63
CA VAL A 147 0.32 -13.98 3.93
C VAL A 147 -0.93 -13.52 4.67
N GLU A 148 -0.92 -12.27 5.10
CA GLU A 148 -2.05 -11.62 5.77
C GLU A 148 -2.75 -10.71 4.78
N LEU A 149 -4.08 -10.83 4.69
CA LEU A 149 -4.92 -10.01 3.82
C LEU A 149 -5.91 -9.22 4.67
N ASP A 150 -6.01 -7.92 4.42
CA ASP A 150 -7.04 -7.05 4.98
C ASP A 150 -8.01 -6.66 3.89
N VAL A 151 -9.20 -7.28 3.88
CA VAL A 151 -10.24 -7.05 2.90
C VAL A 151 -11.27 -6.09 3.48
N SER A 152 -11.35 -4.88 2.94
CA SER A 152 -12.30 -3.83 3.36
C SER A 152 -13.40 -3.63 2.33
N PHE A 153 -14.58 -3.17 2.81
CA PHE A 153 -15.78 -2.92 2.00
C PHE A 153 -16.21 -1.47 2.13
N GLY A 154 -17.07 -1.02 1.19
CA GLY A 154 -17.64 0.33 1.24
C GLY A 154 -16.68 1.45 0.88
N ASN A 155 -15.48 1.13 0.40
CA ASN A 155 -14.51 2.12 -0.01
C ASN A 155 -14.96 2.84 -1.28
N VAL A 156 -15.04 4.16 -1.23
CA VAL A 156 -15.22 5.01 -2.41
C VAL A 156 -13.85 5.36 -2.97
N ILE A 157 -13.61 4.99 -4.22
CA ILE A 157 -12.32 5.20 -4.89
C ILE A 157 -12.46 6.35 -5.88
N HIS A 158 -11.72 7.43 -5.70
CA HIS A 158 -11.74 8.59 -6.58
C HIS A 158 -10.33 8.90 -7.11
N PRO A 159 -10.21 9.22 -8.41
CA PRO A 159 -11.21 9.32 -9.47
C PRO A 159 -11.70 7.96 -10.00
N GLY A 160 -11.13 6.88 -9.59
CA GLY A 160 -11.42 5.49 -9.94
C GLY A 160 -10.17 4.63 -9.79
N ALA A 161 -10.33 3.32 -9.75
CA ALA A 161 -9.18 2.41 -9.69
C ALA A 161 -8.34 2.53 -10.97
N CYS A 162 -7.01 2.56 -10.82
CA CYS A 162 -6.07 2.51 -11.92
C CYS A 162 -5.47 1.10 -12.06
N LEU A 163 -4.95 0.77 -13.23
CA LEU A 163 -4.12 -0.42 -13.40
C LEU A 163 -2.71 -0.15 -12.88
N LEU A 164 -2.14 -1.13 -12.20
CA LEU A 164 -0.79 -1.07 -11.63
C LEU A 164 -0.07 -2.39 -11.91
N GLU A 165 1.14 -2.32 -12.47
CA GLU A 165 1.99 -3.49 -12.62
C GLU A 165 2.79 -3.72 -11.33
N TYR A 166 2.57 -4.89 -10.70
CA TYR A 166 3.33 -5.29 -9.51
C TYR A 166 4.76 -5.70 -9.89
N PRO A 167 5.79 -5.41 -9.06
CA PRO A 167 7.18 -5.73 -9.39
C PRO A 167 7.39 -7.22 -9.67
N ARG A 168 8.08 -7.51 -10.76
CA ARG A 168 8.50 -8.87 -11.12
C ARG A 168 9.72 -9.23 -10.28
N LEU A 169 9.59 -10.20 -9.40
CA LEU A 169 10.72 -10.66 -8.58
C LEU A 169 11.50 -11.78 -9.27
N VAL A 170 10.85 -12.88 -9.53
CA VAL A 170 11.48 -14.07 -10.18
C VAL A 170 10.66 -14.54 -11.35
N ILE A 171 9.37 -14.27 -11.32
CA ILE A 171 8.40 -14.68 -12.32
C ILE A 171 8.46 -13.66 -13.46
N PRO A 172 8.62 -14.13 -14.73
CA PRO A 172 8.68 -13.21 -15.88
C PRO A 172 7.33 -12.59 -16.25
N GLU A 173 6.23 -13.24 -15.85
CA GLU A 173 4.86 -12.80 -16.14
C GLU A 173 4.57 -11.48 -15.43
N ALA A 174 3.94 -10.56 -16.16
CA ALA A 174 3.45 -9.32 -15.58
C ALA A 174 2.20 -9.59 -14.74
N VAL A 175 2.16 -9.09 -13.53
CA VAL A 175 0.98 -9.10 -12.65
C VAL A 175 0.38 -7.71 -12.69
N ARG A 176 -0.83 -7.57 -13.26
CA ARG A 176 -1.51 -6.29 -13.43
C ARG A 176 -2.79 -6.27 -12.63
N LEU A 177 -2.88 -5.35 -11.72
CA LEU A 177 -3.95 -5.27 -10.74
C LEU A 177 -4.64 -3.92 -10.79
N ARG A 178 -5.91 -3.92 -10.49
CA ARG A 178 -6.60 -2.69 -10.11
C ARG A 178 -6.03 -2.21 -8.78
N ALA A 179 -5.68 -0.94 -8.70
CA ALA A 179 -5.11 -0.34 -7.51
C ALA A 179 -5.71 1.04 -7.23
N TYR A 180 -5.59 1.51 -6.01
CA TYR A 180 -5.93 2.89 -5.68
C TYR A 180 -5.10 3.86 -6.51
N PRO A 181 -5.71 4.92 -7.06
CA PRO A 181 -4.95 6.07 -7.54
C PRO A 181 -4.17 6.70 -6.37
N LEU A 182 -3.09 7.36 -6.68
CA LEU A 182 -2.20 7.89 -5.63
C LEU A 182 -2.87 8.99 -4.81
N GLU A 183 -3.78 9.76 -5.44
CA GLU A 183 -4.63 10.77 -4.82
C GLU A 183 -5.48 10.17 -3.69
N GLN A 184 -6.08 9.00 -3.93
CA GLN A 184 -6.85 8.28 -2.91
C GLN A 184 -5.97 7.77 -1.77
N VAL A 185 -4.76 7.29 -2.08
CA VAL A 185 -3.80 6.86 -1.04
C VAL A 185 -3.43 8.04 -0.13
N VAL A 186 -3.15 9.21 -0.70
CA VAL A 186 -2.84 10.43 0.07
C VAL A 186 -4.04 10.85 0.91
N ALA A 187 -5.23 10.89 0.31
CA ALA A 187 -6.46 11.30 0.98
C ALA A 187 -6.78 10.44 2.21
N GLU A 188 -6.73 9.11 2.08
CA GLU A 188 -7.03 8.20 3.20
C GLU A 188 -5.99 8.31 4.33
N LYS A 189 -4.71 8.44 3.99
CA LYS A 189 -3.65 8.60 5.00
C LYS A 189 -3.79 9.92 5.74
N PHE A 190 -4.07 10.99 5.02
CA PHE A 190 -4.24 12.29 5.62
C PHE A 190 -5.50 12.36 6.49
N ALA A 191 -6.63 11.79 6.04
CA ALA A 191 -7.84 11.67 6.86
C ALA A 191 -7.57 10.92 8.18
N ALA A 192 -6.84 9.78 8.12
CA ALA A 192 -6.47 9.04 9.31
C ALA A 192 -5.57 9.84 10.27
N MET A 193 -4.71 10.74 9.76
CA MET A 193 -3.92 11.64 10.61
C MET A 193 -4.80 12.62 11.35
N VAL A 194 -5.80 13.21 10.68
CA VAL A 194 -6.75 14.15 11.32
C VAL A 194 -7.56 13.42 12.40
N GLU A 195 -8.07 12.24 12.10
CA GLU A 195 -8.90 11.46 13.03
C GLU A 195 -8.13 11.01 14.28
N LEU A 196 -6.90 10.55 14.12
CA LEU A 196 -6.11 10.01 15.22
C LEU A 196 -5.39 11.10 16.02
N ASN A 197 -5.15 12.25 15.42
CA ASN A 197 -4.53 13.40 16.05
C ASN A 197 -3.31 13.02 16.91
N VAL A 198 -3.17 13.52 18.16
CA VAL A 198 -2.05 13.19 19.07
C VAL A 198 -2.00 11.71 19.48
N ALA A 199 -3.13 11.00 19.41
CA ALA A 199 -3.19 9.56 19.65
C ALA A 199 -2.62 8.72 18.49
N ASN A 200 -2.15 9.38 17.42
CA ASN A 200 -1.67 8.69 16.23
C ASN A 200 -0.36 7.94 16.50
N THR A 201 -0.42 6.62 16.43
CA THR A 201 0.75 5.72 16.47
C THR A 201 1.16 5.23 15.07
N ARG A 202 0.40 5.61 14.01
CA ARG A 202 0.60 5.16 12.63
C ARG A 202 1.68 5.99 11.92
N MET A 203 2.87 6.02 12.47
CA MET A 203 4.01 6.79 11.91
C MET A 203 4.35 6.39 10.48
N LYS A 204 3.93 5.20 10.04
CA LYS A 204 4.04 4.76 8.66
C LYS A 204 3.30 5.69 7.67
N ASP A 205 2.19 6.30 8.07
CA ASP A 205 1.44 7.17 7.17
C ASP A 205 2.16 8.51 6.94
N PHE A 206 2.80 9.07 7.98
CA PHE A 206 3.69 10.24 7.84
C PHE A 206 4.88 9.96 6.93
N HIS A 207 5.51 8.79 7.09
CA HIS A 207 6.60 8.34 6.22
C HIS A 207 6.12 8.25 4.76
N ASP A 208 4.99 7.58 4.53
CA ASP A 208 4.45 7.37 3.19
C ASP A 208 4.12 8.71 2.50
N LEU A 209 3.46 9.67 3.20
CA LEU A 209 3.15 10.99 2.64
C LEU A 209 4.42 11.82 2.37
N TRP A 210 5.42 11.73 3.25
CA TRP A 210 6.70 12.38 3.02
C TRP A 210 7.41 11.85 1.78
N GLN A 211 7.38 10.52 1.56
CA GLN A 211 7.94 9.88 0.37
C GLN A 211 7.19 10.29 -0.90
N ILE A 212 5.87 10.21 -0.88
CA ILE A 212 5.02 10.58 -2.02
C ILE A 212 5.26 12.04 -2.43
N ALA A 213 5.38 12.94 -1.45
CA ALA A 213 5.59 14.36 -1.73
C ALA A 213 6.96 14.68 -2.36
N ARG A 214 7.97 13.84 -2.17
CA ARG A 214 9.35 14.10 -2.59
C ARG A 214 9.77 13.39 -3.88
N HIS A 215 8.92 12.52 -4.38
CA HIS A 215 9.24 11.73 -5.57
C HIS A 215 8.12 11.84 -6.59
N ASP A 216 8.49 12.03 -7.85
CA ASP A 216 7.53 11.95 -8.94
C ASP A 216 6.83 10.59 -8.90
N PRO A 217 5.50 10.56 -9.02
CA PRO A 217 4.79 9.30 -9.09
C PRO A 217 5.27 8.56 -10.34
N PRO A 218 5.83 7.36 -10.19
CA PRO A 218 6.20 6.57 -11.36
C PRO A 218 4.95 6.23 -12.16
N SER A 219 5.12 6.05 -13.47
CA SER A 219 4.02 5.57 -14.30
C SER A 219 3.48 4.25 -13.74
N PRO A 220 2.16 4.09 -13.60
CA PRO A 220 1.56 2.85 -13.11
C PRO A 220 1.80 1.67 -14.04
N LEU A 221 2.03 1.91 -15.33
CA LEU A 221 2.31 0.90 -16.34
C LEU A 221 3.58 1.25 -17.14
N PRO A 222 4.36 0.24 -17.56
CA PRO A 222 5.52 0.45 -18.43
C PRO A 222 5.11 1.14 -19.75
N GLY A 223 5.87 2.17 -20.11
CA GLY A 223 5.64 2.91 -21.36
C GLY A 223 4.65 4.08 -21.26
N GLU A 224 3.98 4.24 -20.15
CA GLU A 224 3.18 5.44 -19.89
C GLU A 224 4.04 6.55 -19.29
N SER A 225 3.70 7.81 -19.56
CA SER A 225 4.38 8.94 -18.93
C SER A 225 3.97 9.06 -17.46
N ALA A 226 4.94 9.35 -16.59
CA ALA A 226 4.63 9.73 -15.22
C ALA A 226 3.76 11.00 -15.23
N ARG A 227 2.68 10.96 -14.46
CA ARG A 227 1.77 12.08 -14.30
C ARG A 227 1.98 12.67 -12.90
N GLY A 228 2.28 13.95 -12.84
CA GLY A 228 2.29 14.67 -11.56
C GLY A 228 0.93 14.55 -10.85
N MET A 229 0.89 14.75 -9.54
CA MET A 229 -0.36 14.69 -8.77
C MET A 229 -1.19 15.97 -9.02
N PRO A 230 -2.38 15.88 -9.64
CA PRO A 230 -3.21 17.06 -9.89
C PRO A 230 -3.87 17.54 -8.60
N ALA A 231 -3.79 18.82 -8.34
CA ALA A 231 -4.33 19.43 -7.12
C ALA A 231 -5.84 19.24 -6.98
N ARG A 232 -6.59 19.39 -8.07
CA ARG A 232 -8.04 19.21 -8.09
C ARG A 232 -8.45 17.78 -7.75
N GLU A 233 -7.85 16.80 -8.39
CA GLU A 233 -8.17 15.37 -8.17
C GLU A 233 -7.85 14.94 -6.73
N LEU A 234 -6.72 15.43 -6.18
CA LEU A 234 -6.42 15.21 -4.78
C LEU A 234 -7.46 15.87 -3.86
N GLY A 235 -7.86 17.10 -4.15
CA GLY A 235 -8.90 17.81 -3.38
C GLY A 235 -10.23 17.08 -3.37
N GLU A 236 -10.66 16.57 -4.52
CA GLU A 236 -11.89 15.77 -4.66
C GLU A 236 -11.77 14.43 -3.91
N ALA A 237 -10.63 13.74 -3.98
CA ALA A 237 -10.39 12.52 -3.22
C ALA A 237 -10.41 12.77 -1.72
N MET A 238 -9.81 13.87 -1.24
CA MET A 238 -9.81 14.26 0.18
C MET A 238 -11.21 14.58 0.66
N ALA A 239 -11.97 15.40 -0.07
CA ALA A 239 -13.34 15.76 0.30
C ALA A 239 -14.23 14.51 0.46
N ARG A 240 -14.13 13.55 -0.46
CA ARG A 240 -14.87 12.28 -0.40
C ARG A 240 -14.40 11.40 0.77
N SER A 241 -13.09 11.28 0.98
CA SER A 241 -12.55 10.50 2.08
C SER A 241 -13.00 11.07 3.42
N PHE A 242 -12.96 12.39 3.61
CA PHE A 242 -13.42 13.05 4.82
C PHE A 242 -14.91 12.84 5.06
N GLN A 243 -15.73 12.98 4.01
CA GLN A 243 -17.17 12.74 4.10
C GLN A 243 -17.51 11.31 4.50
N VAL A 244 -16.92 10.32 3.83
CA VAL A 244 -17.21 8.90 4.07
C VAL A 244 -16.75 8.47 5.46
N ARG A 245 -15.62 8.99 5.92
CA ARG A 245 -15.04 8.65 7.23
C ARG A 245 -15.61 9.48 8.38
N GLY A 246 -16.33 10.56 8.10
CA GLY A 246 -16.76 11.52 9.13
C GLY A 246 -15.58 12.21 9.81
N THR A 247 -14.51 12.50 9.05
CA THR A 247 -13.27 13.07 9.58
C THR A 247 -13.53 14.42 10.26
N PRO A 248 -13.05 14.63 11.50
CA PRO A 248 -13.33 15.85 12.27
C PRO A 248 -12.48 17.03 11.76
N LEU A 249 -12.97 17.76 10.77
CA LEU A 249 -12.23 18.85 10.14
C LEU A 249 -11.89 19.99 11.12
N ALA A 250 -12.57 20.06 12.27
CA ALA A 250 -12.24 21.00 13.34
C ALA A 250 -10.82 20.78 13.91
N ASP A 251 -10.28 19.56 13.80
CA ASP A 251 -8.94 19.22 14.29
C ASP A 251 -7.84 19.52 13.27
N LEU A 252 -8.20 19.87 12.04
CA LEU A 252 -7.26 20.14 10.96
C LEU A 252 -6.28 21.30 11.27
N PRO A 253 -6.71 22.44 11.82
CA PRO A 253 -5.78 23.52 12.18
C PRO A 253 -4.75 23.10 13.22
N PHE A 254 -5.12 22.27 14.19
CA PHE A 254 -4.20 21.74 15.19
C PHE A 254 -3.19 20.75 14.55
N LEU A 255 -3.65 19.79 13.75
CA LEU A 255 -2.78 18.87 13.03
C LEU A 255 -1.74 19.60 12.18
N LEU A 256 -2.15 20.68 11.50
CA LEU A 256 -1.26 21.49 10.67
C LEU A 256 -0.48 22.55 11.46
N GLY A 257 -0.72 22.68 12.77
CA GLY A 257 -0.07 23.61 13.67
C GLY A 257 1.31 23.19 14.12
N GLU A 258 2.04 24.11 14.70
CA GLU A 258 3.37 23.84 15.29
C GLU A 258 3.26 23.01 16.57
N ASP A 259 2.17 23.18 17.32
CA ASP A 259 1.92 22.44 18.57
C ASP A 259 1.87 20.94 18.32
N PHE A 260 1.21 20.49 17.25
CA PHE A 260 1.22 19.08 16.85
C PHE A 260 2.62 18.60 16.42
N ALA A 261 3.35 19.42 15.66
CA ALA A 261 4.68 19.05 15.16
C ALA A 261 5.72 18.94 16.27
N THR A 262 5.45 19.52 17.43
CA THR A 262 6.32 19.52 18.62
C THR A 262 5.76 18.71 19.79
N ASP A 263 4.58 18.12 19.64
CA ASP A 263 3.95 17.31 20.69
C ASP A 263 4.86 16.15 21.12
N PRO A 264 5.13 15.98 22.44
CA PRO A 264 6.06 14.96 22.93
C PRO A 264 5.64 13.52 22.62
N ALA A 265 4.33 13.23 22.59
CA ALA A 265 3.86 11.86 22.30
C ALA A 265 4.09 11.51 20.84
N VAL A 266 3.76 12.44 19.93
CA VAL A 266 3.90 12.24 18.48
C VAL A 266 5.38 12.19 18.09
N THR A 267 6.21 13.15 18.56
CA THR A 267 7.66 13.18 18.29
C THR A 267 8.37 11.98 18.88
N GLY A 268 7.96 11.50 20.07
CA GLY A 268 8.46 10.27 20.67
C GLY A 268 8.10 9.03 19.87
N ASN A 269 6.88 8.94 19.31
CA ASN A 269 6.46 7.87 18.39
C ASN A 269 7.32 7.90 17.12
N TRP A 270 7.54 9.10 16.55
CA TRP A 270 8.36 9.26 15.36
C TRP A 270 9.83 8.86 15.61
N ALA A 271 10.41 9.26 16.72
CA ALA A 271 11.79 8.89 17.06
C ALA A 271 11.97 7.36 17.15
N ARG A 272 11.01 6.65 17.78
CA ARG A 272 11.00 5.18 17.81
C ARG A 272 10.86 4.58 16.42
N TYR A 273 9.97 5.13 15.59
CA TYR A 273 9.77 4.71 14.21
C TYR A 273 11.03 4.89 13.36
N ARG A 274 11.69 6.06 13.44
CA ARG A 274 12.98 6.35 12.77
C ARG A 274 14.06 5.36 13.15
N LYS A 275 14.21 5.10 14.45
CA LYS A 275 15.22 4.13 14.96
C LYS A 275 14.99 2.74 14.37
N LYS A 276 13.73 2.28 14.32
CA LYS A 276 13.36 0.97 13.72
C LYS A 276 13.58 0.93 12.21
N ASN A 277 13.46 2.06 11.53
CA ASN A 277 13.54 2.20 10.07
C ASN A 277 14.75 3.07 9.67
N ALA A 278 15.91 2.88 10.31
CA ALA A 278 17.11 3.71 10.10
C ALA A 278 17.59 3.70 8.63
N TRP A 279 17.30 2.64 7.87
CA TRP A 279 17.58 2.52 6.44
C TRP A 279 16.90 3.62 5.62
N ALA A 280 15.73 4.10 6.03
CA ALA A 280 14.96 5.12 5.30
C ALA A 280 15.51 6.54 5.45
N ARG A 281 16.48 6.77 6.35
CA ARG A 281 17.11 8.08 6.61
C ARG A 281 16.11 9.22 6.76
N LEU A 282 15.03 8.95 7.49
CA LEU A 282 13.93 9.91 7.66
C LEU A 282 14.41 11.14 8.46
N PRO A 283 13.94 12.36 8.09
CA PRO A 283 14.27 13.58 8.80
C PRO A 283 13.56 13.68 10.15
N ASP A 284 13.76 14.79 10.86
CA ASP A 284 13.01 15.09 12.07
C ASP A 284 11.53 15.30 11.77
N PHE A 285 10.68 15.09 12.78
CA PHE A 285 9.22 15.12 12.59
C PHE A 285 8.73 16.49 12.13
N ARG A 286 9.34 17.58 12.62
CA ARG A 286 9.02 18.94 12.18
C ARG A 286 9.19 19.14 10.66
N ASP A 287 10.27 18.59 10.09
CA ASP A 287 10.53 18.66 8.64
C ASP A 287 9.50 17.86 7.85
N VAL A 288 9.13 16.66 8.35
CA VAL A 288 8.05 15.85 7.76
C VAL A 288 6.74 16.62 7.75
N MET A 289 6.38 17.25 8.87
CA MET A 289 5.18 18.05 8.98
C MET A 289 5.22 19.29 8.10
N GLY A 290 6.40 19.90 7.90
CA GLY A 290 6.59 20.97 6.92
C GLY A 290 6.18 20.57 5.51
N VAL A 291 6.60 19.39 5.08
CA VAL A 291 6.21 18.82 3.77
C VAL A 291 4.71 18.47 3.72
N ILE A 292 4.17 17.87 4.78
CA ILE A 292 2.74 17.52 4.86
C ILE A 292 1.86 18.79 4.82
N ARG A 293 2.25 19.86 5.49
CA ARG A 293 1.55 21.15 5.40
C ARG A 293 1.52 21.70 3.98
N ALA A 294 2.66 21.67 3.28
CA ALA A 294 2.79 22.19 1.93
C ALA A 294 2.08 21.33 0.88
N PHE A 295 2.06 20.02 1.06
CA PHE A 295 1.51 19.07 0.11
C PHE A 295 0.01 18.83 0.35
N PRO A 296 -0.46 17.85 1.18
CA PRO A 296 -1.88 17.64 1.36
C PRO A 296 -2.55 18.71 2.22
N GLY A 297 -1.82 19.37 3.12
CA GLY A 297 -2.38 20.38 4.02
C GLY A 297 -2.95 21.59 3.29
N VAL A 298 -2.27 22.11 2.28
CA VAL A 298 -2.78 23.20 1.43
C VAL A 298 -4.06 22.78 0.73
N VAL A 299 -4.11 21.56 0.19
CA VAL A 299 -5.29 21.06 -0.52
C VAL A 299 -6.46 20.89 0.45
N ALA A 300 -6.23 20.35 1.65
CA ALA A 300 -7.25 20.13 2.65
C ALA A 300 -7.91 21.44 3.17
N THR A 301 -7.18 22.55 3.11
CA THR A 301 -7.66 23.87 3.56
C THR A 301 -8.18 24.75 2.43
N THR A 302 -8.15 24.27 1.20
CA THR A 302 -8.57 25.00 0.00
C THR A 302 -9.77 24.30 -0.65
N LEU A 303 -10.73 25.04 -1.16
CA LEU A 303 -11.86 24.47 -1.89
C LEU A 303 -11.36 23.81 -3.19
N PRO A 304 -11.79 22.57 -3.49
CA PRO A 304 -11.29 21.82 -4.65
C PRO A 304 -11.41 22.58 -6.00
N GLU A 305 -12.46 23.35 -6.17
CA GLU A 305 -12.69 24.16 -7.37
C GLU A 305 -11.69 25.32 -7.55
N ARG A 306 -11.00 25.70 -6.48
CA ARG A 306 -9.95 26.73 -6.51
C ARG A 306 -8.56 26.14 -6.69
N MET A 307 -8.44 24.81 -6.62
CA MET A 307 -7.18 24.12 -6.78
C MET A 307 -6.87 23.89 -8.26
N THR A 308 -5.75 24.42 -8.71
CA THR A 308 -5.24 24.24 -10.07
C THR A 308 -3.80 23.74 -10.05
N GLY A 309 -3.36 23.19 -11.18
CA GLY A 309 -1.99 22.74 -11.36
C GLY A 309 -1.69 21.35 -10.76
N SER A 310 -0.40 21.11 -10.59
CA SER A 310 0.12 19.82 -10.10
C SER A 310 1.23 20.02 -9.08
N TRP A 311 1.41 19.03 -8.23
CA TRP A 311 2.52 19.04 -7.26
C TRP A 311 3.87 18.90 -7.96
N ASP A 312 4.82 19.72 -7.53
CA ASP A 312 6.24 19.64 -7.92
C ASP A 312 7.06 19.05 -6.76
N PRO A 313 7.49 17.79 -6.84
CA PRO A 313 8.22 17.14 -5.77
C PRO A 313 9.65 17.67 -5.58
N THR A 314 10.22 18.29 -6.61
CA THR A 314 11.55 18.91 -6.53
C THR A 314 11.51 20.25 -5.80
N ALA A 315 10.51 21.07 -6.12
CA ALA A 315 10.35 22.38 -5.51
C ALA A 315 9.49 22.32 -4.23
N LEU A 316 8.88 21.20 -3.92
CA LEU A 316 7.94 20.97 -2.80
C LEU A 316 6.83 22.04 -2.76
N ARG A 317 6.20 22.28 -3.90
CA ARG A 317 5.11 23.26 -4.04
C ARG A 317 4.13 22.88 -5.14
N TRP A 318 2.95 23.43 -5.04
CA TRP A 318 1.94 23.41 -6.11
C TRP A 318 2.30 24.42 -7.22
N ARG A 319 2.16 24.02 -8.48
CA ARG A 319 2.37 24.86 -9.67
C ARG A 319 1.07 25.03 -10.43
#